data_fdc6c4dcee6407f8c67d17065d93ac12
#
_entry.id   fdc6c4dcee6407f8c67d17065d93ac12
#
_cell.length_a   1.000
_cell.length_b   1.000
_cell.length_c   1.000
_cell.angle_alpha   90.00
_cell.angle_beta   90.00
_cell.angle_gamma   90.00
#
_symmetry.space_group_name_H-M   'P 1'
#
loop_
_entity.id
_entity.type
_entity.pdbx_description
1 polymer ?
#
loop_
_entity_poly.entity_id
_entity_poly.type
_entity_poly.pdbx_seq_one_letter_code
_entity_poly.pdbx_strand_id
1 'polypeptide(L)'
;SAEPREEARYAQATRAYAEAAVKSENSLGLLNIAQALVVNLLMAAALAGTVWGWAEGRYTAGQLVFVQTYLTQLFRPLDMLGMVYRTIRQGLIDMAAMFNLIDTEVEVKNAPGAPALVVRQPSVVFEDVVFGYERDRTILRGLSFEVPAGKQVAIVGPSGAGKSTIGRLLFRFYDPWDGRILIDGQDIRAVTQASLRTVLGIVPQDCVLFNESIGYNIAYGRDGAGATEVEAAARGAALMDLIERLPKGFDTEVGERGLKLSGGEKQRVAIARTLVKNPPILLLDEATSALDTRSEQDILATLRAVAGGRTSLSIAHRLSTIADADQILVLADGRLAEQGTHNQLLRADGLYADMWARQAEASDDLAEAAQ
;
A
#
# COMPACT_ATOMS: atom_id res chain seq x y z
N SER A 1 17.95 0.28 -23.51
CA SER A 1 18.56 -0.83 -22.75
C SER A 1 19.42 -0.24 -21.63
N ALA A 2 19.02 -0.49 -20.37
CA ALA A 2 19.69 0.04 -19.18
C ALA A 2 20.56 -1.03 -18.48
N GLU A 3 20.65 -2.24 -19.06
CA GLU A 3 21.29 -3.42 -18.47
C GLU A 3 22.74 -3.13 -18.02
N PRO A 4 23.63 -2.53 -18.84
CA PRO A 4 25.01 -2.28 -18.42
C PRO A 4 25.12 -1.33 -17.22
N ARG A 5 24.20 -0.36 -17.11
CA ARG A 5 24.14 0.59 -15.99
C ARG A 5 23.68 -0.08 -14.70
N GLU A 6 22.64 -0.90 -14.78
CA GLU A 6 22.12 -1.62 -13.62
C GLU A 6 23.09 -2.73 -13.18
N GLU A 7 23.75 -3.40 -14.13
CA GLU A 7 24.80 -4.37 -13.84
C GLU A 7 25.99 -3.71 -13.11
N ALA A 8 26.44 -2.55 -13.54
CA ALA A 8 27.48 -1.78 -12.86
C ALA A 8 27.06 -1.36 -11.45
N ARG A 9 25.82 -0.90 -11.27
CA ARG A 9 25.25 -0.53 -9.97
C ARG A 9 25.15 -1.73 -9.04
N TYR A 10 24.67 -2.86 -9.53
CA TYR A 10 24.59 -4.10 -8.78
C TYR A 10 25.99 -4.61 -8.39
N ALA A 11 26.94 -4.58 -9.33
CA ALA A 11 28.33 -4.96 -9.06
C ALA A 11 28.97 -4.08 -7.97
N GLN A 12 28.67 -2.78 -7.94
CA GLN A 12 29.17 -1.88 -6.88
C GLN A 12 28.58 -2.26 -5.51
N ALA A 13 27.27 -2.48 -5.43
CA ALA A 13 26.61 -2.90 -4.20
C ALA A 13 27.14 -4.25 -3.69
N THR A 14 27.32 -5.20 -4.61
CA THR A 14 27.85 -6.54 -4.29
C THR A 14 29.30 -6.47 -3.82
N ARG A 15 30.14 -5.61 -4.37
CA ARG A 15 31.52 -5.39 -3.89
C ARG A 15 31.54 -4.82 -2.48
N ALA A 16 30.74 -3.79 -2.21
CA ALA A 16 30.64 -3.22 -0.86
C ALA A 16 30.20 -4.25 0.18
N TYR A 17 29.21 -5.08 -0.17
CA TYR A 17 28.78 -6.20 0.68
C TYR A 17 29.92 -7.24 0.89
N ALA A 18 30.60 -7.64 -0.19
CA ALA A 18 31.71 -8.60 -0.13
C ALA A 18 32.87 -8.08 0.74
N GLU A 19 33.25 -6.81 0.61
CA GLU A 19 34.27 -6.19 1.43
C GLU A 19 33.91 -6.19 2.93
N ALA A 20 32.66 -5.84 3.25
CA ALA A 20 32.17 -5.87 4.63
C ALA A 20 32.12 -7.30 5.19
N ALA A 21 31.67 -8.28 4.39
CA ALA A 21 31.62 -9.69 4.76
C ALA A 21 33.04 -10.24 5.00
N VAL A 22 33.99 -10.00 4.10
CA VAL A 22 35.39 -10.42 4.24
C VAL A 22 36.04 -9.80 5.48
N LYS A 23 35.80 -8.51 5.74
CA LYS A 23 36.30 -7.83 6.93
C LYS A 23 35.74 -8.44 8.22
N SER A 24 34.46 -8.77 8.24
CA SER A 24 33.83 -9.47 9.37
C SER A 24 34.41 -10.85 9.59
N GLU A 25 34.56 -11.65 8.54
CA GLU A 25 35.06 -13.01 8.56
C GLU A 25 36.54 -13.03 8.98
N ASN A 26 37.37 -12.14 8.46
CA ASN A 26 38.77 -12.01 8.85
C ASN A 26 38.95 -11.64 10.34
N SER A 27 38.09 -10.75 10.87
CA SER A 27 38.08 -10.37 12.27
C SER A 27 37.74 -11.56 13.17
N LEU A 28 36.77 -12.38 12.77
CA LEU A 28 36.41 -13.62 13.46
C LEU A 28 37.49 -14.68 13.35
N GLY A 29 38.08 -14.82 12.17
CA GLY A 29 39.19 -15.73 11.94
C GLY A 29 40.41 -15.41 12.84
N LEU A 30 40.77 -14.13 12.93
CA LEU A 30 41.83 -13.67 13.80
C LEU A 30 41.54 -13.96 15.28
N LEU A 31 40.32 -13.72 15.73
CA LEU A 31 39.88 -14.03 17.10
C LEU A 31 40.01 -15.53 17.40
N ASN A 32 39.53 -16.39 16.50
CA ASN A 32 39.56 -17.83 16.64
C ASN A 32 41.03 -18.36 16.68
N ILE A 33 41.89 -17.81 15.80
CA ILE A 33 43.32 -18.17 15.78
C ILE A 33 43.98 -17.77 17.11
N ALA A 34 43.75 -16.55 17.61
CA ALA A 34 44.29 -16.08 18.86
C ALA A 34 43.84 -16.96 20.05
N GLN A 35 42.54 -17.29 20.09
CA GLN A 35 41.97 -18.16 21.12
C GLN A 35 42.56 -19.57 21.05
N ALA A 36 42.64 -20.17 19.87
CA ALA A 36 43.28 -21.49 19.70
C ALA A 36 44.74 -21.50 20.11
N LEU A 37 45.49 -20.43 19.83
CA LEU A 37 46.89 -20.31 20.21
C LEU A 37 47.05 -20.29 21.74
N VAL A 38 46.26 -19.51 22.46
CA VAL A 38 46.25 -19.45 23.90
C VAL A 38 45.93 -20.83 24.52
N VAL A 39 44.85 -21.47 24.04
CA VAL A 39 44.42 -22.80 24.51
C VAL A 39 45.53 -23.84 24.27
N ASN A 40 46.11 -23.88 23.07
CA ASN A 40 47.18 -24.84 22.75
C ASN A 40 48.47 -24.60 23.53
N LEU A 41 48.83 -23.34 23.80
CA LEU A 41 49.99 -23.04 24.66
C LEU A 41 49.77 -23.50 26.11
N LEU A 42 48.58 -23.26 26.67
CA LEU A 42 48.21 -23.72 28.00
C LEU A 42 48.20 -25.25 28.09
N MET A 43 47.66 -25.91 27.04
CA MET A 43 47.65 -27.38 26.96
C MET A 43 49.08 -27.95 26.88
N ALA A 44 49.91 -27.34 26.03
CA ALA A 44 51.34 -27.76 25.92
C ALA A 44 52.11 -27.56 27.23
N ALA A 45 51.91 -26.46 27.94
CA ALA A 45 52.53 -26.21 29.24
C ALA A 45 52.07 -27.22 30.32
N ALA A 46 50.77 -27.52 30.35
CA ALA A 46 50.22 -28.50 31.30
C ALA A 46 50.69 -29.92 30.98
N LEU A 47 50.78 -30.31 29.71
CA LEU A 47 51.35 -31.58 29.30
C LEU A 47 52.84 -31.67 29.62
N ALA A 48 53.64 -30.64 29.36
CA ALA A 48 55.07 -30.60 29.71
C ALA A 48 55.28 -30.76 31.22
N GLY A 49 54.51 -30.08 32.05
CA GLY A 49 54.58 -30.23 33.52
C GLY A 49 54.20 -31.62 34.01
N THR A 50 53.18 -32.26 33.40
CA THR A 50 52.76 -33.62 33.74
C THR A 50 53.76 -34.67 33.27
N VAL A 51 54.39 -34.50 32.11
CA VAL A 51 55.48 -35.39 31.62
C VAL A 51 56.74 -35.26 32.52
N TRP A 52 57.09 -34.02 32.89
CA TRP A 52 58.17 -33.82 33.83
C TRP A 52 57.95 -34.52 35.18
N GLY A 53 56.75 -34.33 35.77
CA GLY A 53 56.44 -35.02 37.04
C GLY A 53 56.35 -36.55 36.91
N TRP A 54 56.01 -37.09 35.74
CA TRP A 54 56.09 -38.51 35.47
C TRP A 54 57.53 -38.99 35.36
N ALA A 55 58.40 -38.26 34.69
CA ALA A 55 59.82 -38.57 34.59
C ALA A 55 60.52 -38.57 35.97
N GLU A 56 60.07 -37.72 36.91
CA GLU A 56 60.55 -37.69 38.29
C GLU A 56 59.86 -38.71 39.22
N GLY A 57 59.01 -39.59 38.68
CA GLY A 57 58.25 -40.58 39.42
C GLY A 57 57.15 -40.08 40.35
N ARG A 58 56.72 -38.76 40.16
CA ARG A 58 55.68 -38.17 40.98
C ARG A 58 54.28 -38.49 40.45
N TYR A 59 54.15 -38.78 39.14
CA TYR A 59 52.88 -39.11 38.48
C TYR A 59 52.95 -40.45 37.75
N THR A 60 51.77 -41.10 37.61
CA THR A 60 51.64 -42.36 36.87
C THR A 60 51.22 -42.01 35.39
N ALA A 61 51.46 -42.94 34.47
CA ALA A 61 51.04 -42.82 33.09
C ALA A 61 49.49 -42.56 32.93
N GLY A 62 48.66 -43.16 33.81
CA GLY A 62 47.25 -42.94 33.88
C GLY A 62 46.85 -41.50 34.22
N GLN A 63 47.63 -40.86 35.13
CA GLN A 63 47.40 -39.44 35.47
C GLN A 63 47.74 -38.50 34.31
N LEU A 64 48.73 -38.82 33.49
CA LEU A 64 49.03 -38.07 32.28
C LEU A 64 47.85 -38.07 31.24
N VAL A 65 47.33 -39.27 30.98
CA VAL A 65 46.15 -39.45 30.12
C VAL A 65 44.93 -38.75 30.72
N PHE A 66 44.74 -38.84 32.03
CA PHE A 66 43.64 -38.17 32.72
C PHE A 66 43.71 -36.63 32.56
N VAL A 67 44.87 -36.01 32.80
CA VAL A 67 45.07 -34.57 32.65
C VAL A 67 44.79 -34.13 31.22
N GLN A 68 45.34 -34.85 30.23
CA GLN A 68 45.08 -34.54 28.82
C GLN A 68 43.59 -34.60 28.47
N THR A 69 42.92 -35.67 28.85
CA THR A 69 41.49 -35.87 28.57
C THR A 69 40.66 -34.78 29.26
N TYR A 70 40.96 -34.49 30.52
CA TYR A 70 40.22 -33.52 31.29
C TYR A 70 40.40 -32.09 30.75
N LEU A 71 41.63 -31.69 30.40
CA LEU A 71 41.91 -30.40 29.78
C LEU A 71 41.16 -30.25 28.44
N THR A 72 41.17 -31.28 27.59
CA THR A 72 40.45 -31.26 26.33
C THR A 72 38.92 -31.07 26.51
N GLN A 73 38.33 -31.77 27.52
CA GLN A 73 36.94 -31.61 27.88
C GLN A 73 36.61 -30.24 28.47
N LEU A 74 37.54 -29.62 29.19
CA LEU A 74 37.39 -28.32 29.83
C LEU A 74 37.48 -27.17 28.81
N PHE A 75 38.33 -27.28 27.80
CA PHE A 75 38.50 -26.25 26.78
C PHE A 75 37.42 -26.29 25.70
N ARG A 76 36.81 -27.45 25.41
CA ARG A 76 35.77 -27.61 24.39
C ARG A 76 34.57 -26.68 24.58
N PRO A 77 33.97 -26.51 25.77
CA PRO A 77 32.90 -25.52 25.98
C PRO A 77 33.39 -24.09 25.80
N LEU A 78 34.67 -23.78 26.10
CA LEU A 78 35.20 -22.42 25.91
C LEU A 78 35.25 -22.02 24.42
N ASP A 79 35.55 -22.95 23.53
CA ASP A 79 35.51 -22.71 22.08
C ASP A 79 34.10 -22.34 21.59
N MET A 80 33.06 -22.85 22.26
CA MET A 80 31.67 -22.55 21.92
C MET A 80 31.19 -21.19 22.45
N LEU A 81 31.82 -20.62 23.47
CA LEU A 81 31.38 -19.36 24.10
C LEU A 81 31.31 -18.20 23.11
N GLY A 82 32.26 -18.09 22.19
CA GLY A 82 32.27 -17.07 21.16
C GLY A 82 31.06 -17.17 20.20
N MET A 83 30.66 -18.40 19.83
CA MET A 83 29.48 -18.66 19.03
C MET A 83 28.19 -18.33 19.80
N VAL A 84 28.07 -18.79 21.03
CA VAL A 84 26.92 -18.53 21.91
C VAL A 84 26.71 -17.03 22.11
N TYR A 85 27.78 -16.29 22.43
CA TYR A 85 27.72 -14.83 22.58
C TYR A 85 27.19 -14.14 21.31
N ARG A 86 27.72 -14.53 20.15
CA ARG A 86 27.24 -13.96 18.86
C ARG A 86 25.78 -14.29 18.61
N THR A 87 25.34 -15.53 18.84
CA THR A 87 23.95 -15.95 18.66
C THR A 87 23.01 -15.17 19.59
N ILE A 88 23.39 -15.00 20.84
CA ILE A 88 22.61 -14.19 21.80
C ILE A 88 22.55 -12.73 21.34
N ARG A 89 23.67 -12.15 20.95
CA ARG A 89 23.70 -10.75 20.46
C ARG A 89 22.87 -10.54 19.22
N GLN A 90 22.95 -11.46 18.25
CA GLN A 90 22.12 -11.39 17.05
C GLN A 90 20.63 -11.51 17.41
N GLY A 91 20.27 -12.47 18.27
CA GLY A 91 18.89 -12.61 18.73
C GLY A 91 18.35 -11.35 19.41
N LEU A 92 19.19 -10.65 20.21
CA LEU A 92 18.78 -9.37 20.80
C LEU A 92 18.55 -8.26 19.76
N ILE A 93 19.38 -8.20 18.71
CA ILE A 93 19.22 -7.25 17.61
C ILE A 93 17.92 -7.54 16.85
N ASP A 94 17.66 -8.80 16.54
CA ASP A 94 16.47 -9.23 15.82
C ASP A 94 15.18 -8.96 16.65
N MET A 95 15.25 -9.22 17.97
CA MET A 95 14.16 -8.87 18.89
C MET A 95 13.92 -7.35 18.96
N ALA A 96 15.01 -6.55 19.03
CA ALA A 96 14.88 -5.10 19.04
C ALA A 96 14.22 -4.58 17.72
N ALA A 97 14.61 -5.13 16.58
CA ALA A 97 14.01 -4.80 15.30
C ALA A 97 12.52 -5.18 15.25
N MET A 98 12.15 -6.35 15.79
CA MET A 98 10.77 -6.78 15.90
C MET A 98 9.94 -5.86 16.81
N PHE A 99 10.44 -5.52 18.00
CA PHE A 99 9.74 -4.61 18.91
C PHE A 99 9.62 -3.20 18.33
N ASN A 100 10.66 -2.67 17.69
CA ASN A 100 10.57 -1.39 17.02
C ASN A 100 9.47 -1.36 15.95
N LEU A 101 9.26 -2.48 15.23
CA LEU A 101 8.16 -2.59 14.25
C LEU A 101 6.79 -2.61 14.94
N ILE A 102 6.66 -3.32 16.06
CA ILE A 102 5.41 -3.38 16.85
C ILE A 102 5.11 -2.03 17.50
N ASP A 103 6.13 -1.33 17.98
CA ASP A 103 6.01 -0.03 18.66
C ASP A 103 5.85 1.13 17.67
N THR A 104 5.88 0.87 16.35
CA THR A 104 5.63 1.91 15.34
C THR A 104 4.26 2.53 15.56
N GLU A 105 4.24 3.81 15.89
CA GLU A 105 2.99 4.52 16.17
C GLU A 105 2.14 4.66 14.90
N VAL A 106 0.85 4.35 15.04
CA VAL A 106 -0.13 4.65 13.99
C VAL A 106 -0.36 6.15 13.98
N GLU A 107 -0.11 6.81 12.85
CA GLU A 107 -0.23 8.28 12.71
C GLU A 107 -1.67 8.77 12.93
N VAL A 108 -2.66 8.05 12.37
CA VAL A 108 -4.08 8.40 12.48
C VAL A 108 -4.78 7.43 13.42
N LYS A 109 -4.96 7.85 14.68
CA LYS A 109 -5.61 7.04 15.73
C LYS A 109 -7.09 7.42 15.88
N ASN A 110 -7.93 6.47 16.29
CA ASN A 110 -9.27 6.80 16.76
C ASN A 110 -9.17 7.59 18.06
N ALA A 111 -10.05 8.59 18.24
CA ALA A 111 -10.18 9.25 19.52
C ALA A 111 -10.63 8.22 20.59
N PRO A 112 -10.18 8.32 21.85
CA PRO A 112 -10.65 7.42 22.92
C PRO A 112 -12.17 7.49 23.06
N GLY A 113 -12.85 6.34 22.98
CA GLY A 113 -14.30 6.29 23.07
C GLY A 113 -15.05 6.82 21.85
N ALA A 114 -14.39 6.99 20.69
CA ALA A 114 -15.05 7.45 19.48
C ALA A 114 -16.26 6.56 19.12
N PRO A 115 -17.45 7.17 18.89
CA PRO A 115 -18.64 6.42 18.48
C PRO A 115 -18.53 5.92 17.04
N ALA A 116 -19.40 5.02 16.64
CA ALA A 116 -19.58 4.67 15.24
C ALA A 116 -20.27 5.81 14.48
N LEU A 117 -19.86 6.04 13.22
CA LEU A 117 -20.53 6.96 12.31
C LEU A 117 -21.94 6.45 11.97
N VAL A 118 -22.94 7.28 12.14
CA VAL A 118 -24.33 6.97 11.79
C VAL A 118 -24.76 7.87 10.64
N VAL A 119 -25.01 7.28 9.48
CA VAL A 119 -25.37 8.03 8.27
C VAL A 119 -26.85 7.84 7.95
N ARG A 120 -27.59 8.95 7.87
CA ARG A 120 -29.00 9.02 7.46
C ARG A 120 -29.14 9.73 6.11
N GLN A 121 -28.44 10.86 5.97
CA GLN A 121 -28.34 11.62 4.72
C GLN A 121 -26.85 11.68 4.35
N PRO A 122 -26.38 10.86 3.41
CA PRO A 122 -24.96 10.68 3.12
C PRO A 122 -24.35 11.88 2.39
N SER A 123 -24.40 13.09 2.99
CA SER A 123 -23.69 14.27 2.49
C SER A 123 -22.22 14.25 2.93
N VAL A 124 -21.36 14.87 2.16
CA VAL A 124 -19.95 15.08 2.46
C VAL A 124 -19.63 16.57 2.39
N VAL A 125 -19.03 17.13 3.43
CA VAL A 125 -18.66 18.55 3.49
C VAL A 125 -17.20 18.69 3.84
N PHE A 126 -16.46 19.46 3.07
CA PHE A 126 -15.11 19.94 3.38
C PHE A 126 -15.22 21.41 3.81
N GLU A 127 -14.70 21.74 4.97
CA GLU A 127 -14.72 23.10 5.53
C GLU A 127 -13.30 23.57 5.82
N ASP A 128 -12.84 24.55 5.04
CA ASP A 128 -11.53 25.23 5.17
C ASP A 128 -10.34 24.28 5.31
N VAL A 129 -10.35 23.17 4.59
CA VAL A 129 -9.37 22.09 4.71
C VAL A 129 -8.01 22.53 4.20
N VAL A 130 -7.01 22.50 5.11
CA VAL A 130 -5.59 22.72 4.81
C VAL A 130 -4.83 21.43 5.04
N PHE A 131 -4.03 21.01 4.04
CA PHE A 131 -3.27 19.77 4.14
C PHE A 131 -2.05 19.74 3.22
N GLY A 132 -1.02 19.01 3.63
CA GLY A 132 0.15 18.60 2.84
C GLY A 132 0.74 17.31 3.43
N TYR A 133 1.55 16.59 2.65
CA TYR A 133 2.24 15.40 3.14
C TYR A 133 3.48 15.76 3.97
N GLU A 134 4.10 16.87 3.63
CA GLU A 134 5.26 17.43 4.33
C GLU A 134 4.94 18.86 4.77
N ARG A 135 5.43 19.27 5.95
CA ARG A 135 5.10 20.57 6.56
C ARG A 135 5.49 21.79 5.74
N ASP A 136 6.46 21.63 4.84
CA ASP A 136 6.98 22.68 3.95
C ASP A 136 6.19 22.78 2.63
N ARG A 137 5.32 21.81 2.32
CA ARG A 137 4.57 21.78 1.07
C ARG A 137 3.07 21.60 1.30
N THR A 138 2.34 22.70 1.34
CA THR A 138 0.87 22.69 1.40
C THR A 138 0.28 22.34 0.04
N ILE A 139 -0.59 21.33 0.01
CA ILE A 139 -1.30 20.86 -1.19
C ILE A 139 -2.71 21.42 -1.26
N LEU A 140 -3.50 21.33 -0.18
CA LEU A 140 -4.81 21.93 -0.07
C LEU A 140 -4.73 23.18 0.82
N ARG A 141 -5.33 24.28 0.35
CA ARG A 141 -5.13 25.63 0.92
C ARG A 141 -6.46 26.27 1.30
N GLY A 142 -7.17 25.70 2.29
CA GLY A 142 -8.48 26.18 2.71
C GLY A 142 -9.58 25.77 1.72
N LEU A 143 -9.62 24.47 1.39
CA LEU A 143 -10.58 23.93 0.46
C LEU A 143 -11.93 23.72 1.15
N SER A 144 -12.99 24.35 0.58
CA SER A 144 -14.36 24.22 1.06
C SER A 144 -15.31 23.86 -0.10
N PHE A 145 -16.08 22.78 0.07
CA PHE A 145 -17.14 22.36 -0.85
C PHE A 145 -18.07 21.36 -0.18
N GLU A 146 -19.23 21.13 -0.82
CA GLU A 146 -20.22 20.17 -0.38
C GLU A 146 -20.59 19.19 -1.50
N VAL A 147 -20.78 17.91 -1.13
CA VAL A 147 -21.41 16.87 -1.95
C VAL A 147 -22.75 16.55 -1.29
N PRO A 148 -23.88 17.09 -1.80
CA PRO A 148 -25.20 16.84 -1.22
C PRO A 148 -25.60 15.37 -1.31
N ALA A 149 -26.43 14.91 -0.37
CA ALA A 149 -26.90 13.53 -0.34
C ALA A 149 -27.60 13.13 -1.65
N GLY A 150 -27.18 11.99 -2.22
CA GLY A 150 -27.73 11.45 -3.46
C GLY A 150 -27.30 12.19 -4.74
N LYS A 151 -26.35 13.14 -4.64
CA LYS A 151 -25.84 13.91 -5.78
C LYS A 151 -24.49 13.40 -6.26
N GLN A 152 -24.24 13.63 -7.54
CA GLN A 152 -22.98 13.31 -8.21
C GLN A 152 -22.15 14.58 -8.38
N VAL A 153 -21.05 14.68 -7.67
CA VAL A 153 -20.11 15.80 -7.78
C VAL A 153 -18.81 15.33 -8.40
N ALA A 154 -18.34 16.07 -9.40
CA ALA A 154 -17.07 15.76 -10.06
C ALA A 154 -15.99 16.77 -9.69
N ILE A 155 -14.76 16.30 -9.52
CA ILE A 155 -13.57 17.14 -9.27
C ILE A 155 -12.64 17.04 -10.46
N VAL A 156 -12.29 18.18 -11.02
CA VAL A 156 -11.34 18.32 -12.12
C VAL A 156 -10.28 19.36 -11.83
N GLY A 157 -9.25 19.41 -12.61
CA GLY A 157 -8.17 20.38 -12.49
C GLY A 157 -6.84 19.83 -13.02
N PRO A 158 -5.82 20.68 -13.15
CA PRO A 158 -4.51 20.28 -13.62
C PRO A 158 -3.87 19.19 -12.74
N SER A 159 -2.84 18.54 -13.29
CA SER A 159 -2.08 17.56 -12.51
C SER A 159 -1.41 18.26 -11.31
N GLY A 160 -1.44 17.63 -10.15
CA GLY A 160 -0.89 18.21 -8.92
C GLY A 160 -1.83 19.19 -8.18
N ALA A 161 -3.04 19.48 -8.66
CA ALA A 161 -4.01 20.35 -7.99
C ALA A 161 -4.55 19.82 -6.64
N GLY A 162 -4.25 18.58 -6.27
CA GLY A 162 -4.66 17.99 -4.99
C GLY A 162 -5.88 17.05 -5.08
N LYS A 163 -6.34 16.70 -6.28
CA LYS A 163 -7.55 15.86 -6.48
C LYS A 163 -7.49 14.52 -5.72
N SER A 164 -6.47 13.71 -5.92
CA SER A 164 -6.33 12.41 -5.23
C SER A 164 -6.11 12.55 -3.71
N THR A 165 -5.63 13.71 -3.26
CA THR A 165 -5.48 14.03 -1.82
C THR A 165 -6.84 14.13 -1.14
N ILE A 166 -7.87 14.62 -1.83
CA ILE A 166 -9.24 14.69 -1.32
C ILE A 166 -9.77 13.30 -0.97
N GLY A 167 -9.56 12.33 -1.87
CA GLY A 167 -9.94 10.93 -1.61
C GLY A 167 -9.21 10.34 -0.40
N ARG A 168 -7.90 10.58 -0.28
CA ARG A 168 -7.11 10.08 0.86
C ARG A 168 -7.56 10.69 2.20
N LEU A 169 -7.93 11.96 2.22
CA LEU A 169 -8.47 12.61 3.39
C LEU A 169 -9.88 12.11 3.73
N LEU A 170 -10.74 11.90 2.73
CA LEU A 170 -12.10 11.36 2.93
C LEU A 170 -12.07 9.97 3.57
N PHE A 171 -11.14 9.09 3.14
CA PHE A 171 -10.90 7.78 3.75
C PHE A 171 -10.13 7.83 5.08
N ARG A 172 -9.77 9.04 5.52
CA ARG A 172 -8.99 9.29 6.72
C ARG A 172 -7.72 8.44 6.76
N PHE A 173 -6.95 8.46 5.65
CA PHE A 173 -5.57 7.98 5.65
C PHE A 173 -4.63 9.01 6.27
N TYR A 174 -5.06 10.26 6.27
CA TYR A 174 -4.43 11.41 6.93
C TYR A 174 -5.52 12.28 7.56
N ASP A 175 -5.18 12.98 8.63
CA ASP A 175 -6.03 14.04 9.18
C ASP A 175 -5.58 15.41 8.60
N PRO A 176 -6.50 16.34 8.29
CA PRO A 176 -6.15 17.68 7.82
C PRO A 176 -5.38 18.44 8.88
N TRP A 177 -4.49 19.34 8.45
CA TRP A 177 -3.75 20.23 9.36
C TRP A 177 -4.65 21.30 9.98
N ASP A 178 -5.63 21.79 9.20
CA ASP A 178 -6.65 22.75 9.63
C ASP A 178 -7.95 22.46 8.88
N GLY A 179 -9.07 23.01 9.39
CA GLY A 179 -10.40 22.71 8.88
C GLY A 179 -10.92 21.35 9.31
N ARG A 180 -12.01 20.91 8.68
CA ARG A 180 -12.66 19.63 9.01
C ARG A 180 -13.39 19.03 7.80
N ILE A 181 -13.62 17.71 7.89
CA ILE A 181 -14.39 16.96 6.90
C ILE A 181 -15.56 16.32 7.65
N LEU A 182 -16.76 16.58 7.15
CA LEU A 182 -17.99 16.08 7.78
C LEU A 182 -18.69 15.10 6.84
N ILE A 183 -19.27 14.05 7.43
CA ILE A 183 -20.21 13.15 6.76
C ILE A 183 -21.49 13.17 7.57
N ASP A 184 -22.60 13.54 6.91
CA ASP A 184 -23.91 13.74 7.58
C ASP A 184 -23.76 14.61 8.84
N GLY A 185 -23.02 15.74 8.73
CA GLY A 185 -22.76 16.69 9.80
C GLY A 185 -21.80 16.21 10.90
N GLN A 186 -21.26 14.99 10.83
CA GLN A 186 -20.36 14.41 11.82
C GLN A 186 -18.91 14.52 11.35
N ASP A 187 -18.01 15.08 12.18
CA ASP A 187 -16.57 15.16 11.87
C ASP A 187 -15.97 13.73 11.81
N ILE A 188 -15.31 13.40 10.70
CA ILE A 188 -14.69 12.08 10.51
C ILE A 188 -13.61 11.76 11.54
N ARG A 189 -13.02 12.77 12.20
CA ARG A 189 -12.05 12.59 13.29
C ARG A 189 -12.70 12.17 14.61
N ALA A 190 -13.97 12.50 14.80
CA ALA A 190 -14.72 12.19 16.03
C ALA A 190 -15.32 10.79 16.05
N VAL A 191 -15.28 10.06 14.92
CA VAL A 191 -15.87 8.72 14.78
C VAL A 191 -14.78 7.66 14.55
N THR A 192 -15.14 6.36 14.69
CA THR A 192 -14.20 5.28 14.44
C THR A 192 -13.91 5.13 12.94
N GLN A 193 -12.63 4.89 12.57
CA GLN A 193 -12.23 4.67 11.18
C GLN A 193 -12.93 3.46 10.54
N ALA A 194 -13.20 2.41 11.31
CA ALA A 194 -13.91 1.23 10.84
C ALA A 194 -15.33 1.59 10.36
N SER A 195 -16.11 2.33 11.17
CA SER A 195 -17.46 2.77 10.79
C SER A 195 -17.44 3.77 9.63
N LEU A 196 -16.45 4.69 9.58
CA LEU A 196 -16.24 5.61 8.48
C LEU A 196 -16.01 4.84 7.17
N ARG A 197 -15.05 3.91 7.17
CA ARG A 197 -14.71 3.14 5.98
C ARG A 197 -15.80 2.17 5.54
N THR A 198 -16.70 1.77 6.42
CA THR A 198 -17.87 0.94 6.07
C THR A 198 -18.84 1.69 5.15
N VAL A 199 -19.07 2.99 5.37
CA VAL A 199 -20.00 3.80 4.57
C VAL A 199 -19.40 4.36 3.28
N LEU A 200 -18.08 4.27 3.12
CA LEU A 200 -17.36 4.73 1.94
C LEU A 200 -17.02 3.56 1.02
N GLY A 201 -17.25 3.68 -0.27
CA GLY A 201 -16.76 2.78 -1.31
C GLY A 201 -15.81 3.51 -2.24
N ILE A 202 -14.84 2.79 -2.78
CA ILE A 202 -13.90 3.35 -3.77
C ILE A 202 -13.81 2.43 -4.98
N VAL A 203 -13.85 3.03 -6.17
CA VAL A 203 -13.39 2.40 -7.40
C VAL A 203 -12.07 3.10 -7.77
N PRO A 204 -10.91 2.47 -7.51
CA PRO A 204 -9.61 3.10 -7.69
C PRO A 204 -9.20 3.12 -9.16
N GLN A 205 -8.24 3.99 -9.50
CA GLN A 205 -7.59 4.05 -10.80
C GLN A 205 -6.84 2.75 -11.11
N ASP A 206 -5.97 2.32 -10.20
CA ASP A 206 -5.22 1.07 -10.30
C ASP A 206 -5.91 -0.04 -9.53
N CYS A 207 -6.46 -1.00 -10.26
CA CYS A 207 -7.15 -2.15 -9.67
C CYS A 207 -6.18 -3.27 -9.34
N VAL A 208 -5.80 -3.38 -8.07
CA VAL A 208 -5.01 -4.50 -7.57
C VAL A 208 -5.94 -5.63 -7.12
N LEU A 209 -5.73 -6.82 -7.67
CA LEU A 209 -6.44 -8.04 -7.31
C LEU A 209 -5.53 -8.97 -6.51
N PHE A 210 -6.13 -9.70 -5.57
CA PHE A 210 -5.45 -10.79 -4.88
C PHE A 210 -5.22 -11.95 -5.84
N ASN A 211 -4.14 -12.70 -5.64
CA ASN A 211 -3.86 -13.93 -6.38
C ASN A 211 -4.79 -15.07 -5.91
N GLU A 212 -6.07 -14.86 -6.10
CA GLU A 212 -7.17 -15.70 -5.67
C GLU A 212 -8.23 -15.78 -6.79
N SER A 213 -9.37 -16.42 -6.54
CA SER A 213 -10.45 -16.50 -7.50
C SER A 213 -11.17 -15.17 -7.75
N ILE A 214 -11.88 -15.05 -8.86
CA ILE A 214 -12.75 -13.90 -9.17
C ILE A 214 -13.78 -13.73 -8.06
N GLY A 215 -14.43 -14.82 -7.63
CA GLY A 215 -15.43 -14.82 -6.57
C GLY A 215 -14.88 -14.28 -5.25
N TYR A 216 -13.68 -14.74 -4.84
CA TYR A 216 -12.97 -14.24 -3.67
C TYR A 216 -12.70 -12.73 -3.76
N ASN A 217 -12.19 -12.28 -4.91
CA ASN A 217 -11.89 -10.86 -5.12
C ASN A 217 -13.13 -9.98 -5.04
N ILE A 218 -14.28 -10.44 -5.49
CA ILE A 218 -15.55 -9.70 -5.36
C ILE A 218 -16.04 -9.74 -3.90
N ALA A 219 -16.08 -10.94 -3.27
CA ALA A 219 -16.52 -11.12 -1.89
C ALA A 219 -15.71 -10.31 -0.88
N TYR A 220 -14.44 -10.02 -1.17
CA TYR A 220 -13.56 -9.21 -0.34
C TYR A 220 -14.11 -7.81 -0.04
N GLY A 221 -15.06 -7.31 -0.82
CA GLY A 221 -15.71 -6.02 -0.57
C GLY A 221 -16.49 -5.97 0.74
N ARG A 222 -17.01 -7.11 1.23
CA ARG A 222 -17.77 -7.21 2.48
C ARG A 222 -17.62 -8.59 3.12
N ASP A 223 -17.21 -8.61 4.39
CA ASP A 223 -17.12 -9.84 5.17
C ASP A 223 -18.48 -10.55 5.22
N GLY A 224 -18.45 -11.87 5.00
CA GLY A 224 -19.63 -12.70 4.99
C GLY A 224 -20.54 -12.55 3.76
N ALA A 225 -20.08 -11.92 2.69
CA ALA A 225 -20.84 -11.85 1.43
C ALA A 225 -21.14 -13.24 0.88
N GLY A 226 -22.42 -13.56 0.71
CA GLY A 226 -22.89 -14.83 0.16
C GLY A 226 -22.74 -14.91 -1.36
N ALA A 227 -22.79 -16.16 -1.91
CA ALA A 227 -22.67 -16.40 -3.34
C ALA A 227 -23.69 -15.61 -4.18
N THR A 228 -24.93 -15.51 -3.72
CA THR A 228 -26.01 -14.76 -4.40
C THR A 228 -25.70 -13.25 -4.50
N GLU A 229 -25.06 -12.69 -3.46
CA GLU A 229 -24.69 -11.27 -3.43
C GLU A 229 -23.48 -11.00 -4.32
N VAL A 230 -22.53 -11.94 -4.34
CA VAL A 230 -21.37 -11.91 -5.25
C VAL A 230 -21.83 -11.97 -6.70
N GLU A 231 -22.79 -12.84 -7.03
CA GLU A 231 -23.36 -12.95 -8.37
C GLU A 231 -24.12 -11.67 -8.75
N ALA A 232 -24.94 -11.13 -7.85
CA ALA A 232 -25.64 -9.87 -8.09
C ALA A 232 -24.67 -8.70 -8.35
N ALA A 233 -23.58 -8.62 -7.57
CA ALA A 233 -22.53 -7.63 -7.75
C ALA A 233 -21.78 -7.81 -9.09
N ALA A 234 -21.46 -9.05 -9.47
CA ALA A 234 -20.85 -9.38 -10.75
C ALA A 234 -21.76 -8.99 -11.94
N ARG A 235 -23.05 -9.26 -11.81
CA ARG A 235 -24.05 -8.85 -12.81
C ARG A 235 -24.16 -7.32 -12.92
N GLY A 236 -24.19 -6.61 -11.79
CA GLY A 236 -24.18 -5.14 -11.75
C GLY A 236 -22.93 -4.50 -12.32
N ALA A 237 -21.80 -5.21 -12.29
CA ALA A 237 -20.53 -4.80 -12.88
C ALA A 237 -20.32 -5.29 -14.34
N ALA A 238 -21.35 -5.87 -14.97
CA ALA A 238 -21.28 -6.46 -16.32
C ALA A 238 -20.12 -7.47 -16.47
N LEU A 239 -19.91 -8.35 -15.46
CA LEU A 239 -18.90 -9.40 -15.46
C LEU A 239 -19.42 -10.77 -15.89
N MET A 240 -20.75 -10.97 -15.97
CA MET A 240 -21.32 -12.30 -16.19
C MET A 240 -20.88 -12.94 -17.50
N ASP A 241 -20.83 -12.19 -18.60
CA ASP A 241 -20.35 -12.68 -19.89
C ASP A 241 -18.90 -13.19 -19.84
N LEU A 242 -18.06 -12.57 -19.03
CA LEU A 242 -16.70 -13.05 -18.80
C LEU A 242 -16.73 -14.33 -17.98
N ILE A 243 -17.42 -14.33 -16.85
CA ILE A 243 -17.46 -15.46 -15.91
C ILE A 243 -18.02 -16.71 -16.56
N GLU A 244 -19.05 -16.59 -17.37
CA GLU A 244 -19.68 -17.71 -18.10
C GLU A 244 -18.78 -18.32 -19.18
N ARG A 245 -17.86 -17.53 -19.74
CA ARG A 245 -16.86 -18.02 -20.72
C ARG A 245 -15.68 -18.74 -20.06
N LEU A 246 -15.45 -18.51 -18.78
CA LEU A 246 -14.31 -19.10 -18.07
C LEU A 246 -14.63 -20.53 -17.60
N PRO A 247 -13.71 -21.51 -17.78
CA PRO A 247 -13.97 -22.93 -17.45
C PRO A 247 -14.33 -23.19 -15.99
N LYS A 248 -13.87 -22.36 -15.07
CA LYS A 248 -14.12 -22.47 -13.63
C LYS A 248 -15.08 -21.38 -13.11
N GLY A 249 -15.67 -20.56 -13.98
CA GLY A 249 -16.57 -19.49 -13.59
C GLY A 249 -15.97 -18.59 -12.51
N PHE A 250 -16.70 -18.40 -11.41
CA PHE A 250 -16.25 -17.60 -10.25
C PHE A 250 -14.99 -18.14 -9.55
N ASP A 251 -14.68 -19.44 -9.67
CA ASP A 251 -13.50 -20.06 -9.06
C ASP A 251 -12.25 -19.92 -9.93
N THR A 252 -12.31 -19.14 -11.01
CA THR A 252 -11.16 -18.87 -11.86
C THR A 252 -10.17 -17.96 -11.15
N GLU A 253 -8.92 -18.43 -10.97
CA GLU A 253 -7.83 -17.68 -10.38
C GLU A 253 -7.32 -16.59 -11.33
N VAL A 254 -7.25 -15.34 -10.85
CA VAL A 254 -6.86 -14.17 -11.64
C VAL A 254 -5.34 -14.01 -11.82
N GLY A 255 -4.53 -14.80 -11.07
CA GLY A 255 -3.07 -14.69 -11.05
C GLY A 255 -2.56 -13.51 -10.21
N GLU A 256 -1.23 -13.42 -10.10
CA GLU A 256 -0.60 -12.34 -9.34
C GLU A 256 -1.03 -10.98 -9.89
N ARG A 257 -1.57 -10.10 -9.01
CA ARG A 257 -2.13 -8.78 -9.36
C ARG A 257 -3.12 -8.81 -10.53
N GLY A 258 -3.79 -9.95 -10.75
CA GLY A 258 -4.76 -10.09 -11.85
C GLY A 258 -4.15 -10.14 -13.25
N LEU A 259 -2.91 -10.63 -13.40
CA LEU A 259 -2.20 -10.68 -14.69
C LEU A 259 -2.95 -11.44 -15.80
N LYS A 260 -3.88 -12.33 -15.44
CA LYS A 260 -4.68 -13.10 -16.40
C LYS A 260 -5.90 -12.35 -16.93
N LEU A 261 -6.20 -11.15 -16.41
CA LEU A 261 -7.32 -10.32 -16.80
C LEU A 261 -6.84 -9.07 -17.54
N SER A 262 -7.63 -8.62 -18.52
CA SER A 262 -7.45 -7.33 -19.17
C SER A 262 -7.68 -6.17 -18.18
N GLY A 263 -7.24 -4.96 -18.53
CA GLY A 263 -7.47 -3.76 -17.71
C GLY A 263 -8.95 -3.53 -17.40
N GLY A 264 -9.81 -3.65 -18.41
CA GLY A 264 -11.26 -3.49 -18.28
C GLY A 264 -11.92 -4.55 -17.39
N GLU A 265 -11.46 -5.81 -17.48
CA GLU A 265 -11.95 -6.89 -16.63
C GLU A 265 -11.55 -6.69 -15.16
N LYS A 266 -10.31 -6.26 -14.90
CA LYS A 266 -9.87 -5.88 -13.54
C LYS A 266 -10.73 -4.77 -12.96
N GLN A 267 -11.02 -3.75 -13.77
CA GLN A 267 -11.85 -2.62 -13.36
C GLN A 267 -13.27 -3.07 -13.01
N ARG A 268 -13.88 -3.95 -13.83
CA ARG A 268 -15.20 -4.52 -13.53
C ARG A 268 -15.20 -5.36 -12.24
N VAL A 269 -14.12 -6.10 -11.94
CA VAL A 269 -13.97 -6.82 -10.66
C VAL A 269 -13.90 -5.82 -9.49
N ALA A 270 -13.18 -4.70 -9.63
CA ALA A 270 -13.13 -3.66 -8.59
C ALA A 270 -14.50 -2.98 -8.40
N ILE A 271 -15.25 -2.74 -9.49
CA ILE A 271 -16.64 -2.25 -9.41
C ILE A 271 -17.52 -3.26 -8.67
N ALA A 272 -17.45 -4.56 -9.02
CA ALA A 272 -18.22 -5.61 -8.34
C ALA A 272 -17.87 -5.69 -6.85
N ARG A 273 -16.58 -5.59 -6.48
CA ARG A 273 -16.10 -5.51 -5.08
C ARG A 273 -16.76 -4.34 -4.34
N THR A 274 -16.91 -3.19 -4.99
CA THR A 274 -17.55 -2.01 -4.41
C THR A 274 -19.06 -2.20 -4.30
N LEU A 275 -19.70 -2.84 -5.30
CA LEU A 275 -21.13 -3.13 -5.30
C LEU A 275 -21.54 -4.11 -4.19
N VAL A 276 -20.76 -5.16 -3.93
CA VAL A 276 -21.06 -6.13 -2.87
C VAL A 276 -21.04 -5.47 -1.49
N LYS A 277 -20.21 -4.43 -1.32
CA LYS A 277 -20.17 -3.61 -0.11
C LYS A 277 -21.41 -2.74 0.07
N ASN A 278 -22.01 -2.31 -1.04
CA ASN A 278 -23.20 -1.45 -1.11
C ASN A 278 -23.08 -0.14 -0.26
N PRO A 279 -22.04 0.66 -0.43
CA PRO A 279 -21.82 1.85 0.38
C PRO A 279 -22.75 2.99 -0.05
N PRO A 280 -23.23 3.85 0.87
CA PRO A 280 -24.02 5.02 0.56
C PRO A 280 -23.23 6.16 -0.12
N ILE A 281 -21.91 6.20 0.07
CA ILE A 281 -21.01 7.20 -0.51
C ILE A 281 -19.98 6.51 -1.37
N LEU A 282 -19.80 6.98 -2.61
CA LEU A 282 -18.86 6.44 -3.59
C LEU A 282 -17.78 7.46 -3.94
N LEU A 283 -16.54 7.01 -3.95
CA LEU A 283 -15.41 7.71 -4.57
C LEU A 283 -15.02 6.97 -5.85
N LEU A 284 -15.06 7.66 -6.98
CA LEU A 284 -14.65 7.16 -8.29
C LEU A 284 -13.35 7.88 -8.67
N ASP A 285 -12.22 7.17 -8.64
CA ASP A 285 -10.90 7.76 -8.89
C ASP A 285 -10.39 7.29 -10.26
N GLU A 286 -10.48 8.15 -11.28
CA GLU A 286 -9.98 7.91 -12.65
C GLU A 286 -10.27 6.52 -13.25
N ALA A 287 -11.44 5.99 -13.01
CA ALA A 287 -11.76 4.59 -13.26
C ALA A 287 -11.63 4.12 -14.74
N THR A 288 -11.11 4.94 -15.67
CA THR A 288 -11.07 4.62 -17.11
C THR A 288 -9.76 4.98 -17.83
N SER A 289 -8.75 5.50 -17.14
CA SER A 289 -7.56 6.11 -17.76
C SER A 289 -6.65 5.15 -18.57
N ALA A 290 -6.77 3.83 -18.37
CA ALA A 290 -5.91 2.81 -18.98
C ALA A 290 -6.64 1.86 -19.94
N LEU A 291 -7.83 2.25 -20.47
CA LEU A 291 -8.70 1.38 -21.24
C LEU A 291 -8.79 1.81 -22.71
N ASP A 292 -9.06 0.83 -23.59
CA ASP A 292 -9.46 1.09 -24.98
C ASP A 292 -10.86 1.77 -25.02
N THR A 293 -11.10 2.57 -26.05
CA THR A 293 -12.30 3.43 -26.18
C THR A 293 -13.63 2.70 -26.01
N ARG A 294 -13.73 1.46 -26.49
CA ARG A 294 -14.97 0.66 -26.39
C ARG A 294 -15.21 0.16 -24.96
N SER A 295 -14.19 -0.41 -24.35
CA SER A 295 -14.23 -0.86 -22.95
C SER A 295 -14.47 0.30 -21.99
N GLU A 296 -13.96 1.49 -22.31
CA GLU A 296 -14.18 2.71 -21.54
C GLU A 296 -15.66 3.10 -21.50
N GLN A 297 -16.33 3.15 -22.66
CA GLN A 297 -17.74 3.52 -22.73
C GLN A 297 -18.65 2.56 -21.93
N ASP A 298 -18.39 1.26 -22.04
CA ASP A 298 -19.13 0.24 -21.29
C ASP A 298 -18.93 0.35 -19.78
N ILE A 299 -17.71 0.65 -19.35
CA ILE A 299 -17.39 0.85 -17.93
C ILE A 299 -18.02 2.13 -17.40
N LEU A 300 -18.00 3.22 -18.18
CA LEU A 300 -18.66 4.47 -17.81
C LEU A 300 -20.16 4.29 -17.64
N ALA A 301 -20.81 3.56 -18.54
CA ALA A 301 -22.23 3.23 -18.41
C ALA A 301 -22.50 2.44 -17.11
N THR A 302 -21.64 1.47 -16.79
CA THR A 302 -21.71 0.70 -15.55
C THR A 302 -21.52 1.60 -14.32
N LEU A 303 -20.51 2.47 -14.32
CA LEU A 303 -20.24 3.41 -13.21
C LEU A 303 -21.39 4.39 -12.99
N ARG A 304 -22.00 4.92 -14.06
CA ARG A 304 -23.19 5.77 -13.96
C ARG A 304 -24.37 5.03 -13.31
N ALA A 305 -24.61 3.79 -13.72
CA ALA A 305 -25.65 2.95 -13.12
C ALA A 305 -25.37 2.69 -11.62
N VAL A 306 -24.12 2.44 -11.26
CA VAL A 306 -23.67 2.22 -9.87
C VAL A 306 -23.78 3.49 -9.02
N ALA A 307 -23.46 4.66 -9.58
CA ALA A 307 -23.55 5.95 -8.90
C ALA A 307 -24.99 6.43 -8.72
N GLY A 308 -25.93 5.94 -9.54
CA GLY A 308 -27.33 6.31 -9.50
C GLY A 308 -27.97 6.13 -8.13
N GLY A 309 -28.55 7.20 -7.58
CA GLY A 309 -29.20 7.21 -6.26
C GLY A 309 -28.26 7.19 -5.05
N ARG A 310 -26.93 7.25 -5.27
CA ARG A 310 -25.92 7.36 -4.22
C ARG A 310 -25.23 8.72 -4.25
N THR A 311 -24.65 9.10 -3.13
CA THR A 311 -23.75 10.25 -3.10
C THR A 311 -22.43 9.85 -3.71
N SER A 312 -22.00 10.52 -4.76
CA SER A 312 -20.75 10.16 -5.44
C SER A 312 -19.82 11.36 -5.66
N LEU A 313 -18.54 11.14 -5.40
CA LEU A 313 -17.46 12.06 -5.69
C LEU A 313 -16.57 11.42 -6.76
N SER A 314 -16.52 12.03 -7.96
CA SER A 314 -15.73 11.53 -9.07
C SER A 314 -14.50 12.40 -9.27
N ILE A 315 -13.31 11.81 -9.21
CA ILE A 315 -12.05 12.46 -9.61
C ILE A 315 -11.80 12.06 -11.05
N ALA A 316 -11.81 13.03 -11.97
CA ALA A 316 -11.70 12.76 -13.39
C ALA A 316 -10.53 13.48 -14.03
N HIS A 317 -9.87 12.77 -14.95
CA HIS A 317 -8.90 13.32 -15.89
C HIS A 317 -9.53 13.57 -17.28
N ARG A 318 -10.58 12.81 -17.62
CA ARG A 318 -11.34 13.01 -18.86
C ARG A 318 -12.64 13.74 -18.57
N LEU A 319 -12.78 14.93 -19.13
CA LEU A 319 -13.94 15.79 -18.88
C LEU A 319 -15.24 15.22 -19.47
N SER A 320 -15.15 14.43 -20.54
CA SER A 320 -16.30 13.74 -21.16
C SER A 320 -17.01 12.77 -20.20
N THR A 321 -16.31 12.27 -19.19
CA THR A 321 -16.86 11.31 -18.22
C THR A 321 -17.75 11.94 -17.16
N ILE A 322 -17.63 13.25 -16.98
CA ILE A 322 -18.26 14.01 -15.90
C ILE A 322 -19.23 15.10 -16.37
N ALA A 323 -19.42 15.22 -17.67
CA ALA A 323 -20.33 16.23 -18.24
C ALA A 323 -21.78 16.13 -17.70
N ASP A 324 -22.20 14.93 -17.29
CA ASP A 324 -23.51 14.65 -16.71
C ASP A 324 -23.59 14.80 -15.19
N ALA A 325 -22.49 15.19 -14.52
CA ALA A 325 -22.48 15.40 -13.07
C ALA A 325 -23.40 16.54 -12.65
N ASP A 326 -24.08 16.39 -11.49
CA ASP A 326 -24.95 17.45 -10.93
C ASP A 326 -24.15 18.74 -10.68
N GLN A 327 -22.87 18.59 -10.29
CA GLN A 327 -21.95 19.70 -10.04
C GLN A 327 -20.52 19.30 -10.38
N ILE A 328 -19.78 20.24 -10.94
CA ILE A 328 -18.34 20.10 -11.23
C ILE A 328 -17.59 21.14 -10.41
N LEU A 329 -16.55 20.69 -9.73
CA LEU A 329 -15.60 21.50 -8.94
C LEU A 329 -14.27 21.55 -9.68
N VAL A 330 -13.81 22.73 -10.00
CA VAL A 330 -12.51 22.93 -10.68
C VAL A 330 -11.48 23.35 -9.64
N LEU A 331 -10.49 22.50 -9.42
CA LEU A 331 -9.39 22.78 -8.51
C LEU A 331 -8.20 23.40 -9.26
N ALA A 332 -7.65 24.47 -8.69
CA ALA A 332 -6.37 25.03 -9.11
C ALA A 332 -5.55 25.40 -7.87
N ASP A 333 -4.27 25.07 -7.84
CA ASP A 333 -3.32 25.40 -6.77
C ASP A 333 -3.82 25.07 -5.34
N GLY A 334 -4.54 23.95 -5.21
CA GLY A 334 -5.08 23.47 -3.94
C GLY A 334 -6.31 24.22 -3.43
N ARG A 335 -6.97 25.01 -4.28
CA ARG A 335 -8.18 25.79 -3.97
C ARG A 335 -9.29 25.46 -4.96
N LEU A 336 -10.53 25.74 -4.57
CA LEU A 336 -11.67 25.74 -5.47
C LEU A 336 -11.62 27.00 -6.32
N ALA A 337 -11.41 26.84 -7.64
CA ALA A 337 -11.34 27.95 -8.60
C ALA A 337 -12.71 28.25 -9.18
N GLU A 338 -13.43 27.20 -9.62
CA GLU A 338 -14.75 27.33 -10.26
C GLU A 338 -15.66 26.21 -9.77
N GLN A 339 -16.97 26.46 -9.77
CA GLN A 339 -17.99 25.44 -9.51
C GLN A 339 -19.26 25.72 -10.30
N GLY A 340 -19.90 24.67 -10.79
CA GLY A 340 -21.13 24.78 -11.55
C GLY A 340 -21.47 23.49 -12.30
N THR A 341 -22.51 23.53 -13.11
CA THR A 341 -22.80 22.47 -14.08
C THR A 341 -21.90 22.62 -15.32
N HIS A 342 -21.75 21.55 -16.10
CA HIS A 342 -20.99 21.56 -17.35
C HIS A 342 -21.36 22.79 -18.25
N ASN A 343 -22.65 23.02 -18.49
CA ASN A 343 -23.09 24.12 -19.32
C ASN A 343 -22.83 25.52 -18.71
N GLN A 344 -22.88 25.64 -17.39
CA GLN A 344 -22.55 26.90 -16.71
C GLN A 344 -21.05 27.22 -16.81
N LEU A 345 -20.21 26.23 -16.60
CA LEU A 345 -18.75 26.39 -16.64
C LEU A 345 -18.24 26.66 -18.07
N LEU A 346 -18.84 26.03 -19.08
CA LEU A 346 -18.51 26.37 -20.48
C LEU A 346 -18.88 27.80 -20.86
N ARG A 347 -20.03 28.32 -20.37
CA ARG A 347 -20.45 29.72 -20.63
C ARG A 347 -19.62 30.73 -19.85
N ALA A 348 -19.02 30.34 -18.72
CA ALA A 348 -18.18 31.22 -17.94
C ALA A 348 -16.83 31.49 -18.60
N ASP A 349 -16.45 30.70 -19.61
CA ASP A 349 -15.25 30.84 -20.42
C ASP A 349 -13.97 30.92 -19.54
N GLY A 350 -13.94 30.07 -18.49
CA GLY A 350 -12.87 30.02 -17.50
C GLY A 350 -11.94 28.81 -17.67
N LEU A 351 -11.28 28.43 -16.58
CA LEU A 351 -10.33 27.32 -16.56
C LEU A 351 -10.95 26.00 -17.05
N TYR A 352 -12.23 25.76 -16.72
CA TYR A 352 -12.94 24.56 -17.18
C TYR A 352 -13.11 24.56 -18.70
N ALA A 353 -13.51 25.69 -19.29
CA ALA A 353 -13.71 25.82 -20.74
C ALA A 353 -12.38 25.61 -21.49
N ASP A 354 -11.29 26.20 -20.99
CA ASP A 354 -9.94 25.99 -21.54
C ASP A 354 -9.52 24.52 -21.50
N MET A 355 -9.77 23.83 -20.37
CA MET A 355 -9.44 22.42 -20.23
C MET A 355 -10.27 21.56 -21.18
N TRP A 356 -11.55 21.89 -21.36
CA TRP A 356 -12.46 21.21 -22.27
C TRP A 356 -12.00 21.35 -23.73
N ALA A 357 -11.69 22.57 -24.16
CA ALA A 357 -11.22 22.84 -25.53
C ALA A 357 -9.95 22.05 -25.86
N ARG A 358 -8.95 22.07 -24.98
CA ARG A 358 -7.69 21.31 -25.16
C ARG A 358 -7.93 19.80 -25.24
N GLN A 359 -8.89 19.27 -24.49
CA GLN A 359 -9.18 17.85 -24.51
C GLN A 359 -9.95 17.42 -25.77
N ALA A 360 -10.79 18.30 -26.31
CA ALA A 360 -11.49 18.10 -27.57
C ALA A 360 -10.49 18.09 -28.75
N GLU A 361 -9.60 19.08 -28.83
CA GLU A 361 -8.52 19.15 -29.84
C GLU A 361 -7.64 17.89 -29.83
N ALA A 362 -7.19 17.45 -28.66
CA ALA A 362 -6.37 16.25 -28.54
C ALA A 362 -7.10 14.95 -28.94
N SER A 363 -8.43 14.93 -28.81
CA SER A 363 -9.25 13.79 -29.25
C SER A 363 -9.45 13.76 -30.77
N ASP A 364 -9.57 14.91 -31.40
CA ASP A 364 -9.69 15.04 -32.85
C ASP A 364 -8.36 14.71 -33.55
N ASP A 365 -7.23 15.19 -33.03
CA ASP A 365 -5.87 14.85 -33.54
C ASP A 365 -5.61 13.33 -33.49
N LEU A 366 -6.02 12.65 -32.42
CA LEU A 366 -5.91 11.19 -32.30
C LEU A 366 -6.82 10.44 -33.27
N ALA A 367 -8.00 10.97 -33.58
CA ALA A 367 -8.91 10.38 -34.54
C ALA A 367 -8.39 10.54 -36.00
N GLU A 368 -7.75 11.66 -36.32
CA GLU A 368 -7.09 11.88 -37.63
C GLU A 368 -5.83 11.02 -37.79
N ALA A 369 -5.03 10.85 -36.74
CA ALA A 369 -3.83 10.01 -36.78
C ALA A 369 -4.11 8.50 -36.89
N ALA A 370 -5.35 8.07 -36.57
CA ALA A 370 -5.79 6.67 -36.64
C ALA A 370 -6.44 6.29 -37.99
N GLN A 371 -6.65 7.26 -38.89
CA GLN A 371 -7.11 7.06 -40.26
C GLN A 371 -5.93 6.96 -41.24
#